data_ffa75d31b1ee39f2def30d947e9f894c
#
_entry.id   ffa75d31b1ee39f2def30d947e9f894c
#
_cell.length_a   1.000
_cell.length_b   1.000
_cell.length_c   1.000
_cell.angle_alpha   90.00
_cell.angle_beta   90.00
_cell.angle_gamma   90.00
#
_symmetry.space_group_name_H-M   'P 1'
#
loop_
_entity.id
_entity.type
_entity.pdbx_description
1 polymer ?
#
loop_
_entity_poly.entity_id
_entity_poly.type
_entity_poly.pdbx_seq_one_letter_code
_entity_poly.pdbx_strand_id
1 'polypeptide(L)'
;MNFKKTSLLPYRPCVGITLINHDNKIFAGQRIDNSTNAWQMPQGGIDNPEDPLTAAFRELEEETGVTKKSVTHLDTMDEWIPYDLPLELVPKLWNGKFRGQIQKWFLFKFEDNDKAINIQTNHPEFAEWQWMAPNELIESIVPFKLTTYTKVLRYFKKHLEN
;
A
#
# COMPACT_ATOMS: atom_id res chain seq x y z
N MET A 1 -1.73 25.67 5.21
CA MET A 1 -0.37 25.35 5.70
C MET A 1 0.62 25.57 4.57
N ASN A 2 1.73 26.22 4.85
CA ASN A 2 2.72 26.50 3.81
C ASN A 2 3.82 25.41 3.82
N PHE A 3 4.60 25.36 2.73
CA PHE A 3 5.68 24.39 2.55
C PHE A 3 6.70 24.40 3.72
N LYS A 4 7.08 25.57 4.18
CA LYS A 4 8.07 25.71 5.25
C LYS A 4 7.62 25.08 6.57
N LYS A 5 6.34 25.30 6.95
CA LYS A 5 5.77 24.68 8.16
C LYS A 5 5.61 23.18 7.98
N THR A 6 5.15 22.74 6.81
CA THR A 6 4.93 21.33 6.49
C THR A 6 6.24 20.54 6.54
N SER A 7 7.36 21.12 6.06
CA SER A 7 8.66 20.44 6.05
C SER A 7 9.20 20.14 7.45
N LEU A 8 8.66 20.77 8.50
CA LEU A 8 9.04 20.52 9.88
C LEU A 8 8.24 19.39 10.53
N LEU A 9 7.18 18.92 9.87
CA LEU A 9 6.37 17.81 10.39
C LEU A 9 7.06 16.47 10.16
N PRO A 10 6.82 15.47 11.04
CA PRO A 10 7.35 14.13 10.83
C PRO A 10 6.58 13.39 9.75
N TYR A 11 7.16 12.29 9.27
CA TYR A 11 6.47 11.31 8.44
C TYR A 11 5.76 10.28 9.33
N ARG A 12 4.59 9.82 8.88
CA ARG A 12 3.86 8.74 9.55
C ARG A 12 4.43 7.40 9.11
N PRO A 13 4.94 6.56 10.04
CA PRO A 13 5.45 5.23 9.69
C PRO A 13 4.32 4.31 9.23
N CYS A 14 4.48 3.72 8.05
CA CYS A 14 3.49 2.86 7.43
C CYS A 14 4.14 1.67 6.76
N VAL A 15 3.31 0.69 6.40
CA VAL A 15 3.71 -0.43 5.56
C VAL A 15 2.94 -0.39 4.25
N GLY A 16 3.55 -0.93 3.20
CA GLY A 16 2.89 -1.17 1.93
C GLY A 16 3.04 -2.64 1.57
N ILE A 17 2.06 -3.19 0.89
CA ILE A 17 2.03 -4.60 0.54
C ILE A 17 1.88 -4.76 -0.98
N THR A 18 2.84 -5.42 -1.60
CA THR A 18 2.70 -5.92 -2.96
C THR A 18 2.31 -7.39 -2.85
N LEU A 19 1.03 -7.67 -3.09
CA LEU A 19 0.48 -9.03 -3.09
C LEU A 19 0.36 -9.50 -4.52
N ILE A 20 1.04 -10.60 -4.87
CA ILE A 20 1.01 -11.14 -6.23
C ILE A 20 0.36 -12.52 -6.26
N ASN A 21 -0.29 -12.82 -7.38
CA ASN A 21 -0.88 -14.15 -7.61
C ASN A 21 0.09 -15.05 -8.41
N HIS A 22 -0.39 -16.22 -8.82
CA HIS A 22 0.42 -17.18 -9.58
C HIS A 22 0.80 -16.69 -10.98
N ASP A 23 0.08 -15.72 -11.52
CA ASP A 23 0.39 -15.10 -12.82
C ASP A 23 1.25 -13.85 -12.64
N ASN A 24 1.80 -13.61 -11.44
CA ASN A 24 2.60 -12.45 -11.08
C ASN A 24 1.87 -11.10 -11.27
N LYS A 25 0.54 -11.13 -11.22
CA LYS A 25 -0.27 -9.92 -11.21
C LYS A 25 -0.44 -9.44 -9.77
N ILE A 26 -0.63 -8.14 -9.63
CA ILE A 26 -0.62 -7.43 -8.35
C ILE A 26 -2.04 -7.13 -7.91
N PHE A 27 -2.35 -7.40 -6.64
CA PHE A 27 -3.62 -6.99 -6.04
C PHE A 27 -3.68 -5.46 -6.00
N ALA A 28 -4.76 -4.92 -6.54
CA ALA A 28 -5.06 -3.50 -6.45
C ALA A 28 -6.51 -3.30 -6.04
N GLY A 29 -6.72 -2.33 -5.16
CA GLY A 29 -8.05 -1.95 -4.71
C GLY A 29 -8.36 -0.50 -5.07
N GLN A 30 -9.63 -0.22 -5.27
CA GLN A 30 -10.14 1.12 -5.48
C GLN A 30 -10.78 1.60 -4.20
N ARG A 31 -10.28 2.70 -3.65
CA ARG A 31 -10.75 3.20 -2.35
C ARG A 31 -12.22 3.63 -2.40
N ILE A 32 -12.95 3.33 -1.33
CA ILE A 32 -14.36 3.72 -1.17
C ILE A 32 -14.52 5.24 -1.21
N ASP A 33 -13.60 5.96 -0.55
CA ASP A 33 -13.65 7.42 -0.40
C ASP A 33 -13.01 8.20 -1.55
N ASN A 34 -12.63 7.50 -2.62
CA ASN A 34 -11.90 8.11 -3.73
C ASN A 34 -12.86 8.55 -4.84
N SER A 35 -12.89 9.85 -5.13
CA SER A 35 -13.67 10.41 -6.24
C SER A 35 -13.00 10.20 -7.60
N THR A 36 -11.72 9.80 -7.61
CA THR A 36 -10.99 9.44 -8.83
C THR A 36 -11.07 7.93 -9.00
N ASN A 37 -10.82 7.41 -10.21
CA ASN A 37 -10.82 5.97 -10.45
C ASN A 37 -9.44 5.34 -10.21
N ALA A 38 -8.67 5.89 -9.27
CA ALA A 38 -7.33 5.40 -9.00
C ALA A 38 -7.34 4.05 -8.27
N TRP A 39 -6.38 3.21 -8.63
CA TRP A 39 -6.16 1.90 -8.03
C TRP A 39 -4.89 1.92 -7.20
N GLN A 40 -4.86 1.20 -6.09
CA GLN A 40 -3.70 1.19 -5.21
C GLN A 40 -3.47 -0.17 -4.56
N MET A 41 -2.22 -0.40 -4.17
CA MET A 41 -1.85 -1.56 -3.35
C MET A 41 -2.27 -1.32 -1.89
N PRO A 42 -2.49 -2.40 -1.11
CA PRO A 42 -2.80 -2.26 0.33
C PRO A 42 -1.68 -1.54 1.09
N GLN A 43 -2.07 -0.72 2.05
CA GLN A 43 -1.14 0.01 2.90
C GLN A 43 -1.82 0.42 4.20
N GLY A 44 -1.02 0.69 5.23
CA GLY A 44 -1.57 1.18 6.48
C GLY A 44 -0.51 1.54 7.49
N GLY A 45 -0.91 2.14 8.59
CA GLY A 45 -0.01 2.60 9.65
C GLY A 45 0.54 1.47 10.49
N ILE A 46 1.73 1.70 11.02
CA ILE A 46 2.34 0.80 12.00
C ILE A 46 1.93 1.26 13.39
N ASP A 47 1.31 0.38 14.17
CA ASP A 47 0.92 0.67 15.55
C ASP A 47 2.11 0.43 16.47
N ASN A 48 2.46 1.43 17.29
CA ASN A 48 3.55 1.28 18.24
C ASN A 48 3.11 0.35 19.39
N PRO A 49 3.86 -0.72 19.78
CA PRO A 49 5.23 -1.06 19.39
C PRO A 49 5.37 -2.16 18.32
N GLU A 50 4.40 -2.32 17.48
CA GLU A 50 4.34 -3.35 16.43
C GLU A 50 5.54 -3.27 15.47
N ASP A 51 6.11 -4.44 15.07
CA ASP A 51 7.14 -4.43 14.03
C ASP A 51 6.51 -4.33 12.64
N PRO A 52 7.28 -3.88 11.63
CA PRO A 52 6.72 -3.66 10.29
C PRO A 52 6.11 -4.91 9.63
N LEU A 53 6.71 -6.08 9.76
CA LEU A 53 6.17 -7.30 9.14
C LEU A 53 4.82 -7.69 9.77
N THR A 54 4.71 -7.59 11.08
CA THR A 54 3.44 -7.83 11.80
C THR A 54 2.37 -6.84 11.32
N ALA A 55 2.73 -5.56 11.17
CA ALA A 55 1.83 -4.54 10.64
C ALA A 55 1.39 -4.87 9.22
N ALA A 56 2.30 -5.38 8.38
CA ALA A 56 1.97 -5.74 7.00
C ALA A 56 0.94 -6.87 6.96
N PHE A 57 1.11 -7.92 7.76
CA PHE A 57 0.12 -8.99 7.83
C PHE A 57 -1.23 -8.49 8.35
N ARG A 58 -1.22 -7.65 9.37
CA ARG A 58 -2.44 -7.08 9.94
C ARG A 58 -3.19 -6.22 8.93
N GLU A 59 -2.50 -5.30 8.26
CA GLU A 59 -3.10 -4.42 7.27
C GLU A 59 -3.63 -5.20 6.06
N LEU A 60 -2.89 -6.22 5.62
CA LEU A 60 -3.36 -7.08 4.54
C LEU A 60 -4.70 -7.73 4.90
N GLU A 61 -4.81 -8.28 6.10
CA GLU A 61 -6.05 -8.91 6.55
C GLU A 61 -7.18 -7.89 6.72
N GLU A 62 -6.89 -6.74 7.32
CA GLU A 62 -7.89 -5.67 7.52
C GLU A 62 -8.46 -5.15 6.19
N GLU A 63 -7.63 -5.04 5.17
CA GLU A 63 -8.05 -4.47 3.89
C GLU A 63 -8.57 -5.49 2.88
N THR A 64 -8.06 -6.71 2.92
CA THR A 64 -8.37 -7.72 1.88
C THR A 64 -8.98 -9.00 2.40
N GLY A 65 -9.03 -9.21 3.71
CA GLY A 65 -9.45 -10.46 4.31
C GLY A 65 -8.43 -11.59 4.19
N VAL A 66 -7.31 -11.35 3.51
CA VAL A 66 -6.27 -12.38 3.32
C VAL A 66 -5.44 -12.52 4.58
N THR A 67 -5.42 -13.74 5.14
CA THR A 67 -4.69 -14.02 6.37
C THR A 67 -3.28 -14.50 6.07
N LYS A 68 -2.44 -14.49 7.08
CA LYS A 68 -1.06 -14.98 7.03
C LYS A 68 -0.95 -16.40 6.48
N LYS A 69 -1.97 -17.23 6.70
CA LYS A 69 -1.99 -18.64 6.23
C LYS A 69 -2.09 -18.76 4.72
N SER A 70 -2.59 -17.72 4.05
CA SER A 70 -2.83 -17.74 2.60
C SER A 70 -1.73 -17.09 1.79
N VAL A 71 -0.63 -16.68 2.42
CA VAL A 71 0.46 -15.99 1.73
C VAL A 71 1.82 -16.55 2.11
N THR A 72 2.79 -16.36 1.21
CA THR A 72 4.21 -16.59 1.47
C THR A 72 4.93 -15.25 1.38
N HIS A 73 5.69 -14.91 2.42
CA HIS A 73 6.53 -13.70 2.40
C HIS A 73 7.75 -13.96 1.52
N LEU A 74 7.82 -13.29 0.38
CA LEU A 74 8.89 -13.50 -0.61
C LEU A 74 10.08 -12.54 -0.44
N ASP A 75 9.80 -11.28 -0.12
CA ASP A 75 10.85 -10.26 -0.11
C ASP A 75 10.42 -9.07 0.74
N THR A 76 11.40 -8.28 1.16
CA THR A 76 11.19 -7.03 1.89
C THR A 76 12.14 -6.00 1.30
N MET A 77 11.63 -4.83 1.00
CA MET A 77 12.45 -3.73 0.51
C MET A 77 13.28 -3.16 1.68
N ASP A 78 14.60 -3.09 1.51
CA ASP A 78 15.50 -2.64 2.58
C ASP A 78 15.29 -1.17 2.92
N GLU A 79 15.08 -0.35 1.91
CA GLU A 79 14.91 1.09 2.05
C GLU A 79 13.49 1.44 2.50
N TRP A 80 13.39 2.37 3.47
CA TRP A 80 12.12 3.02 3.79
C TRP A 80 11.91 4.16 2.79
N ILE A 81 10.73 4.22 2.17
CA ILE A 81 10.43 5.22 1.14
C ILE A 81 9.52 6.30 1.72
N PRO A 82 9.99 7.55 1.79
CA PRO A 82 9.12 8.66 2.18
C PRO A 82 8.40 9.23 0.97
N TYR A 83 7.17 9.70 1.19
CA TYR A 83 6.52 10.60 0.23
C TYR A 83 5.75 11.69 0.98
N ASP A 84 5.75 12.89 0.40
CA ASP A 84 5.01 14.01 0.93
C ASP A 84 3.60 14.05 0.38
N LEU A 85 2.63 14.38 1.23
CA LEU A 85 1.27 14.65 0.78
C LEU A 85 1.25 15.97 -0.01
N PRO A 86 0.36 16.12 -0.98
CA PRO A 86 0.03 17.44 -1.50
C PRO A 86 -0.29 18.38 -0.34
N LEU A 87 0.18 19.62 -0.40
CA LEU A 87 0.05 20.58 0.73
C LEU A 87 -1.39 20.77 1.18
N GLU A 88 -2.35 20.72 0.25
CA GLU A 88 -3.77 20.88 0.55
C GLU A 88 -4.34 19.71 1.36
N LEU A 89 -3.71 18.53 1.33
CA LEU A 89 -4.16 17.36 2.07
C LEU A 89 -3.58 17.28 3.48
N VAL A 90 -2.45 17.95 3.75
CA VAL A 90 -1.77 17.85 5.05
C VAL A 90 -2.72 18.19 6.22
N PRO A 91 -3.45 19.31 6.21
CA PRO A 91 -4.33 19.63 7.34
C PRO A 91 -5.57 18.72 7.43
N LYS A 92 -5.92 18.01 6.35
CA LYS A 92 -7.12 17.19 6.29
C LYS A 92 -6.92 15.76 6.77
N LEU A 93 -5.67 15.27 6.76
CA LEU A 93 -5.36 13.90 7.13
C LEU A 93 -4.62 13.86 8.47
N TRP A 94 -4.94 12.87 9.28
CA TRP A 94 -4.27 12.59 10.56
C TRP A 94 -4.15 13.85 11.46
N ASN A 95 -5.18 14.70 11.44
CA ASN A 95 -5.23 15.95 12.23
C ASN A 95 -4.07 16.91 11.92
N GLY A 96 -3.52 16.87 10.72
CA GLY A 96 -2.43 17.75 10.31
C GLY A 96 -1.09 17.47 10.98
N LYS A 97 -0.93 16.28 11.57
CA LYS A 97 0.27 15.94 12.35
C LYS A 97 1.46 15.50 11.50
N PHE A 98 1.24 15.09 10.27
CA PHE A 98 2.28 14.50 9.42
C PHE A 98 2.36 15.19 8.07
N ARG A 99 3.59 15.28 7.53
CA ARG A 99 3.83 15.81 6.20
C ARG A 99 3.52 14.78 5.09
N GLY A 100 3.48 13.51 5.46
CA GLY A 100 3.28 12.38 4.55
C GLY A 100 3.56 11.09 5.28
N GLN A 101 3.94 10.07 4.53
CA GLN A 101 4.25 8.75 5.06
C GLN A 101 5.70 8.38 4.78
N ILE A 102 6.26 7.52 5.63
CA ILE A 102 7.49 6.79 5.31
C ILE A 102 7.15 5.31 5.37
N GLN A 103 7.39 4.59 4.27
CA GLN A 103 6.82 3.27 4.05
C GLN A 103 7.86 2.18 3.94
N LYS A 104 7.63 1.08 4.65
CA LYS A 104 8.37 -0.17 4.50
C LYS A 104 7.51 -1.10 3.64
N TRP A 105 8.07 -1.58 2.52
CA TRP A 105 7.31 -2.40 1.55
C TRP A 105 7.68 -3.86 1.61
N PHE A 106 6.64 -4.72 1.51
CA PHE A 106 6.74 -6.18 1.57
C PHE A 106 6.12 -6.80 0.33
N LEU A 107 6.73 -7.89 -0.14
CA LEU A 107 6.19 -8.69 -1.24
C LEU A 107 5.68 -10.01 -0.68
N PHE A 108 4.39 -10.28 -0.88
CA PHE A 108 3.76 -11.54 -0.51
C PHE A 108 3.20 -12.23 -1.75
N LYS A 109 3.34 -13.56 -1.80
CA LYS A 109 2.68 -14.37 -2.81
C LYS A 109 1.41 -14.96 -2.24
N PHE A 110 0.30 -14.77 -2.97
CA PHE A 110 -1.00 -15.33 -2.61
C PHE A 110 -1.03 -16.82 -3.00
N GLU A 111 -1.27 -17.68 -2.02
CA GLU A 111 -1.21 -19.14 -2.16
C GLU A 111 -2.59 -19.80 -2.14
N ASP A 112 -3.65 -19.01 -2.12
CA ASP A 112 -5.02 -19.49 -2.05
C ASP A 112 -5.78 -19.11 -3.32
N ASN A 113 -7.06 -19.43 -3.40
CA ASN A 113 -7.91 -18.99 -4.50
C ASN A 113 -8.59 -17.65 -4.16
N ASP A 114 -9.13 -16.99 -5.18
CA ASP A 114 -9.69 -15.63 -5.04
C ASP A 114 -10.87 -15.54 -4.06
N LYS A 115 -11.49 -16.68 -3.72
CA LYS A 115 -12.59 -16.72 -2.73
C LYS A 115 -12.10 -16.34 -1.32
N ALA A 116 -10.80 -16.47 -1.06
CA ALA A 116 -10.22 -16.06 0.22
C ALA A 116 -10.10 -14.53 0.34
N ILE A 117 -10.25 -13.80 -0.76
CA ILE A 117 -10.19 -12.34 -0.77
C ILE A 117 -11.60 -11.80 -0.45
N ASN A 118 -11.69 -11.00 0.61
CA ASN A 118 -12.94 -10.36 1.01
C ASN A 118 -12.66 -8.94 1.47
N ILE A 119 -12.97 -7.98 0.60
CA ILE A 119 -12.75 -6.55 0.89
C ILE A 119 -13.85 -5.96 1.77
N GLN A 120 -14.93 -6.70 2.05
CA GLN A 120 -15.99 -6.28 2.96
C GLN A 120 -15.61 -6.67 4.40
N THR A 121 -14.58 -6.03 4.92
CA THR A 121 -14.08 -6.24 6.28
C THR A 121 -14.79 -5.32 7.27
N ASN A 122 -14.43 -5.39 8.55
CA ASN A 122 -15.07 -4.56 9.59
C ASN A 122 -14.88 -3.06 9.34
N HIS A 123 -13.75 -2.68 8.75
CA HIS A 123 -13.44 -1.29 8.40
C HIS A 123 -13.01 -1.25 6.92
N PRO A 124 -13.98 -1.34 5.99
CA PRO A 124 -13.65 -1.49 4.57
C PRO A 124 -12.95 -0.25 4.01
N GLU A 125 -11.87 -0.48 3.28
CA GLU A 125 -11.11 0.55 2.58
C GLU A 125 -11.39 0.56 1.08
N PHE A 126 -11.71 -0.62 0.52
CA PHE A 126 -11.86 -0.79 -0.93
C PHE A 126 -13.31 -1.06 -1.32
N ALA A 127 -13.77 -0.40 -2.38
CA ALA A 127 -15.06 -0.66 -3.00
C ALA A 127 -14.98 -1.81 -4.00
N GLU A 128 -13.84 -1.92 -4.68
CA GLU A 128 -13.56 -2.96 -5.68
C GLU A 128 -12.10 -3.37 -5.63
N TRP A 129 -11.79 -4.55 -6.18
CA TRP A 129 -10.42 -5.02 -6.30
C TRP A 129 -10.24 -5.80 -7.61
N GLN A 130 -9.00 -5.89 -8.06
CA GLN A 130 -8.63 -6.74 -9.20
C GLN A 130 -7.14 -7.07 -9.17
N TRP A 131 -6.77 -8.08 -9.94
CA TRP A 131 -5.38 -8.37 -10.24
C TRP A 131 -4.95 -7.50 -11.42
N MET A 132 -3.86 -6.78 -11.27
CA MET A 132 -3.35 -5.85 -12.31
C MET A 132 -1.92 -6.18 -12.68
N ALA A 133 -1.60 -6.02 -13.96
CA ALA A 133 -0.22 -6.05 -14.39
C ALA A 133 0.51 -4.80 -13.86
N PRO A 134 1.84 -4.87 -13.63
CA PRO A 134 2.58 -3.72 -13.09
C PRO A 134 2.39 -2.42 -13.86
N ASN A 135 2.40 -2.47 -15.20
CA ASN A 135 2.21 -1.27 -16.02
C ASN A 135 0.81 -0.68 -15.89
N GLU A 136 -0.21 -1.54 -15.79
CA GLU A 136 -1.60 -1.09 -15.57
C GLU A 136 -1.73 -0.35 -14.24
N LEU A 137 -1.10 -0.89 -13.19
CA LEU A 137 -1.13 -0.26 -11.87
C LEU A 137 -0.46 1.12 -11.89
N ILE A 138 0.71 1.22 -12.52
CA ILE A 138 1.44 2.50 -12.64
C ILE A 138 0.60 3.56 -13.37
N GLU A 139 -0.14 3.15 -14.40
CA GLU A 139 -1.01 4.06 -15.14
C GLU A 139 -2.26 4.49 -14.35
N SER A 140 -2.60 3.74 -13.31
CA SER A 140 -3.85 3.93 -12.55
C SER A 140 -3.69 4.58 -11.19
N ILE A 141 -2.44 4.82 -10.75
CA ILE A 141 -2.17 5.38 -9.41
C ILE A 141 -2.34 6.90 -9.38
N VAL A 142 -2.73 7.45 -8.21
CA VAL A 142 -2.75 8.89 -8.04
C VAL A 142 -1.33 9.47 -8.22
N PRO A 143 -1.19 10.65 -8.84
CA PRO A 143 0.12 11.19 -9.22
C PRO A 143 1.15 11.28 -8.10
N PHE A 144 0.76 11.65 -6.89
CA PHE A 144 1.73 11.83 -5.79
C PHE A 144 2.32 10.51 -5.26
N LYS A 145 1.76 9.35 -5.66
CA LYS A 145 2.28 8.02 -5.30
C LYS A 145 3.10 7.38 -6.41
N LEU A 146 3.17 8.01 -7.58
CA LEU A 146 3.80 7.42 -8.77
C LEU A 146 5.28 7.08 -8.54
N THR A 147 6.04 7.99 -7.95
CA THR A 147 7.47 7.77 -7.69
C THR A 147 7.68 6.59 -6.73
N THR A 148 6.87 6.51 -5.67
CA THR A 148 6.93 5.41 -4.71
C THR A 148 6.65 4.08 -5.39
N TYR A 149 5.55 3.98 -6.14
CA TYR A 149 5.16 2.74 -6.81
C TYR A 149 6.20 2.31 -7.85
N THR A 150 6.76 3.26 -8.58
CA THR A 150 7.81 2.97 -9.56
C THR A 150 9.04 2.35 -8.88
N LYS A 151 9.46 2.89 -7.76
CA LYS A 151 10.60 2.35 -6.99
C LYS A 151 10.29 0.95 -6.45
N VAL A 152 9.10 0.74 -5.89
CA VAL A 152 8.70 -0.54 -5.32
C VAL A 152 8.66 -1.63 -6.38
N LEU A 153 8.02 -1.37 -7.50
CA LEU A 153 7.89 -2.36 -8.58
C LEU A 153 9.23 -2.65 -9.24
N ARG A 154 10.13 -1.67 -9.30
CA ARG A 154 11.48 -1.88 -9.79
C ARG A 154 12.28 -2.77 -8.83
N TYR A 155 12.15 -2.55 -7.52
CA TYR A 155 12.83 -3.36 -6.51
C TYR A 155 12.39 -4.82 -6.58
N PHE A 156 11.09 -5.07 -6.73
CA PHE A 156 10.52 -6.42 -6.79
C PHE A 156 10.48 -7.02 -8.19
N LYS A 157 11.08 -6.36 -9.19
CA LYS A 157 10.98 -6.75 -10.60
C LYS A 157 11.29 -8.22 -10.88
N LYS A 158 12.33 -8.77 -10.24
CA LYS A 158 12.71 -10.18 -10.42
C LYS A 158 11.61 -11.16 -10.05
N HIS A 159 10.68 -10.77 -9.17
CA HIS A 159 9.54 -11.60 -8.77
C HIS A 159 8.31 -11.37 -9.65
N LEU A 160 8.27 -10.28 -10.41
CA LEU A 160 7.14 -9.91 -11.26
C LEU A 160 7.31 -10.35 -12.72
N GLU A 161 8.52 -10.73 -13.10
CA GLU A 161 8.82 -11.25 -14.43
C GLU A 161 8.73 -12.76 -14.44
N ASN A 162 8.20 -13.31 -15.53
CA ASN A 162 8.14 -14.76 -15.76
C ASN A 162 9.44 -15.29 -16.33
#